data_b732abc8be2d2ef92550502effcceed3
#
_entry.id   b732abc8be2d2ef92550502effcceed3
#
_cell.length_a   1.000
_cell.length_b   1.000
_cell.length_c   1.000
_cell.angle_alpha   90.00
_cell.angle_beta   90.00
_cell.angle_gamma   90.00
#
_symmetry.space_group_name_H-M   'P 1'
#
loop_
_entity.id
_entity.type
_entity.pdbx_description
1 polymer ?
#
loop_
_entity_poly.entity_id
_entity_poly.type
_entity_poly.pdbx_seq_one_letter_code
_entity_poly.pdbx_strand_id
1 'polypeptide(L)'
;MGKKISGNLGSSNLLNMFDYSNMIAGFDSAMGGENIFVEPPKKIKNPIFDKTGHVTLESISERREFFLGKSIARIEHELHKYGYITERRKSNSPGSKAKITIVINSSKERNIAQIQVSPGSKRHGDVPYVKISTKDIGKIKIIGSDSSKYKTDGKEKATLLFRRKFKWNI
;
A
#
# COMPACT_ATOMS: atom_id res chain seq x y z
N MET A 1 2.04 45.33 -41.67
CA MET A 1 2.81 44.08 -41.88
C MET A 1 2.97 43.36 -40.54
N GLY A 2 2.11 42.38 -40.26
CA GLY A 2 2.14 41.63 -39.02
C GLY A 2 2.48 40.18 -39.31
N LYS A 3 3.55 39.66 -38.71
CA LYS A 3 3.93 38.25 -38.78
C LYS A 3 3.22 37.52 -37.63
N LYS A 4 2.33 36.61 -37.97
CA LYS A 4 1.82 35.54 -37.07
C LYS A 4 2.92 34.51 -36.85
N ILE A 5 3.27 34.23 -35.58
CA ILE A 5 4.07 33.06 -35.20
C ILE A 5 3.10 32.07 -34.57
N SER A 6 2.82 31.02 -35.31
CA SER A 6 2.09 29.85 -34.84
C SER A 6 3.07 28.93 -34.10
N GLY A 7 3.01 28.89 -32.80
CA GLY A 7 3.74 27.92 -31.96
C GLY A 7 2.88 26.72 -31.66
N ASN A 8 3.19 25.62 -32.31
CA ASN A 8 2.58 24.33 -32.07
C ASN A 8 3.23 23.70 -30.81
N LEU A 9 2.52 23.71 -29.70
CA LEU A 9 2.94 23.00 -28.49
C LEU A 9 2.52 21.54 -28.60
N GLY A 10 3.47 20.72 -29.04
CA GLY A 10 3.32 19.27 -29.07
C GLY A 10 3.12 18.70 -27.66
N SER A 11 2.04 18.00 -27.49
CA SER A 11 1.79 17.12 -26.34
C SER A 11 2.83 16.01 -26.30
N SER A 12 3.80 16.11 -25.44
CA SER A 12 4.69 15.00 -25.13
C SER A 12 4.04 14.12 -24.07
N ASN A 13 3.40 13.05 -24.52
CA ASN A 13 3.04 11.89 -23.72
C ASN A 13 4.32 11.20 -23.25
N LEU A 14 4.76 11.49 -22.05
CA LEU A 14 5.78 10.70 -21.36
C LEU A 14 5.12 9.57 -20.57
N LEU A 15 4.62 8.59 -21.29
CA LEU A 15 4.42 7.24 -20.75
C LEU A 15 5.76 6.51 -20.82
N ASN A 16 6.60 6.68 -19.83
CA ASN A 16 7.73 5.78 -19.61
C ASN A 16 7.20 4.44 -19.10
N MET A 17 6.76 3.60 -20.02
CA MET A 17 6.78 2.17 -19.83
C MET A 17 8.24 1.74 -19.74
N PHE A 18 8.66 1.34 -18.55
CA PHE A 18 9.87 0.53 -18.43
C PHE A 18 9.63 -0.79 -19.16
N ASP A 19 10.09 -0.84 -20.39
CA ASP A 19 10.10 -2.06 -21.20
C ASP A 19 11.24 -2.94 -20.71
N TYR A 20 10.88 -3.96 -19.95
CA TYR A 20 11.80 -4.99 -19.44
C TYR A 20 12.26 -5.98 -20.52
N SER A 21 11.87 -5.77 -21.78
CA SER A 21 12.17 -6.70 -22.87
C SER A 21 13.65 -6.67 -23.29
N ASN A 22 14.39 -5.64 -22.95
CA ASN A 22 15.79 -5.48 -23.38
C ASN A 22 16.86 -5.87 -22.35
N MET A 23 16.49 -6.44 -21.21
CA MET A 23 17.45 -6.88 -20.21
C MET A 23 17.88 -8.35 -20.34
N ILE A 24 17.39 -9.09 -21.32
CA ILE A 24 17.71 -10.54 -21.50
C ILE A 24 18.66 -10.82 -22.67
N ALA A 25 19.04 -9.82 -23.46
CA ALA A 25 19.96 -9.97 -24.57
C ALA A 25 21.39 -9.52 -24.17
N GLY A 26 22.11 -10.32 -23.37
CA GLY A 26 23.48 -9.96 -23.04
C GLY A 26 24.24 -10.88 -22.09
N PHE A 27 23.76 -12.09 -21.83
CA PHE A 27 24.49 -13.10 -21.10
C PHE A 27 24.57 -14.41 -21.90
N ASP A 28 25.40 -14.35 -22.95
CA ASP A 28 25.82 -15.58 -23.61
C ASP A 28 27.33 -15.73 -23.44
N SER A 29 27.74 -16.94 -23.03
CA SER A 29 29.12 -17.45 -23.00
C SER A 29 29.99 -17.08 -21.80
N ALA A 30 29.92 -17.88 -20.73
CA ALA A 30 31.06 -18.65 -20.19
C ALA A 30 30.72 -19.17 -18.77
N MET A 31 30.89 -20.44 -18.58
CA MET A 31 30.84 -21.25 -17.36
C MET A 31 29.55 -22.07 -17.22
N GLY A 32 29.72 -23.38 -17.32
CA GLY A 32 28.75 -24.40 -16.99
C GLY A 32 28.23 -24.19 -15.57
N GLY A 33 27.04 -23.69 -15.47
CA GLY A 33 26.30 -23.44 -14.25
C GLY A 33 24.90 -23.90 -14.47
N GLU A 34 24.36 -24.64 -13.54
CA GLU A 34 23.01 -25.15 -13.46
C GLU A 34 22.02 -24.07 -13.94
N ASN A 35 21.11 -24.44 -14.82
CA ASN A 35 19.98 -23.62 -15.24
C ASN A 35 19.16 -23.25 -14.00
N ILE A 36 19.48 -22.11 -13.37
CA ILE A 36 18.64 -21.53 -12.33
C ILE A 36 17.40 -21.03 -13.09
N PHE A 37 16.37 -21.85 -13.09
CA PHE A 37 15.06 -21.48 -13.59
C PHE A 37 14.49 -20.43 -12.63
N VAL A 38 14.78 -19.16 -12.89
CA VAL A 38 14.13 -18.06 -12.18
C VAL A 38 12.69 -18.02 -12.67
N GLU A 39 11.77 -18.58 -11.87
CA GLU A 39 10.35 -18.43 -12.17
C GLU A 39 10.05 -16.94 -12.40
N PRO A 40 9.39 -16.59 -13.52
CA PRO A 40 8.98 -15.22 -13.75
C PRO A 40 8.12 -14.78 -12.57
N PRO A 41 8.25 -13.52 -12.11
CA PRO A 41 7.50 -13.04 -10.95
C PRO A 41 6.01 -13.31 -11.18
N LYS A 42 5.42 -14.14 -10.32
CA LYS A 42 3.99 -14.50 -10.38
C LYS A 42 3.20 -13.21 -10.54
N LYS A 43 2.47 -13.06 -11.65
CA LYS A 43 1.59 -11.91 -11.90
C LYS A 43 0.77 -11.70 -10.65
N ILE A 44 0.91 -10.51 -10.05
CA ILE A 44 0.17 -10.11 -8.87
C ILE A 44 -1.31 -10.12 -9.27
N LYS A 45 -2.03 -11.18 -8.92
CA LYS A 45 -3.39 -11.42 -9.40
C LYS A 45 -4.36 -10.29 -9.04
N ASN A 46 -4.16 -9.65 -7.87
CA ASN A 46 -5.03 -8.57 -7.42
C ASN A 46 -4.17 -7.41 -6.89
N PRO A 47 -4.06 -6.27 -7.60
CA PRO A 47 -3.45 -5.07 -7.04
C PRO A 47 -4.26 -4.61 -5.82
N ILE A 48 -3.61 -3.99 -4.83
CA ILE A 48 -4.31 -3.49 -3.64
C ILE A 48 -5.26 -2.35 -3.97
N PHE A 49 -4.87 -1.52 -4.92
CA PHE A 49 -5.67 -0.44 -5.48
C PHE A 49 -6.09 -0.80 -6.91
N ASP A 50 -7.30 -0.51 -7.26
CA ASP A 50 -7.72 -0.54 -8.64
C ASP A 50 -7.18 0.69 -9.41
N LYS A 51 -7.56 0.83 -10.68
CA LYS A 51 -7.11 1.94 -11.55
C LYS A 51 -7.54 3.33 -11.05
N THR A 52 -8.60 3.39 -10.25
CA THR A 52 -9.13 4.65 -9.70
C THR A 52 -8.56 4.98 -8.32
N GLY A 53 -7.85 4.03 -7.71
CA GLY A 53 -7.34 4.13 -6.35
C GLY A 53 -8.27 3.51 -5.30
N HIS A 54 -9.37 2.87 -5.71
CA HIS A 54 -10.29 2.21 -4.79
C HIS A 54 -9.66 0.94 -4.20
N VAL A 55 -9.98 0.68 -2.92
CA VAL A 55 -9.60 -0.55 -2.23
C VAL A 55 -10.84 -1.33 -1.82
N THR A 56 -10.75 -2.65 -1.81
CA THR A 56 -11.80 -3.55 -1.29
C THR A 56 -11.31 -4.27 -0.04
N LEU A 57 -12.21 -4.82 0.75
CA LEU A 57 -11.81 -5.64 1.89
C LEU A 57 -10.98 -6.84 1.45
N GLU A 58 -11.33 -7.43 0.30
CA GLU A 58 -10.60 -8.56 -0.29
C GLU A 58 -9.19 -8.15 -0.69
N SER A 59 -9.02 -7.05 -1.45
CA SER A 59 -7.69 -6.57 -1.88
C SER A 59 -6.80 -6.24 -0.69
N ILE A 60 -7.35 -5.60 0.35
CA ILE A 60 -6.63 -5.35 1.61
C ILE A 60 -6.28 -6.65 2.33
N SER A 61 -7.20 -7.60 2.39
CA SER A 61 -6.97 -8.89 3.05
C SER A 61 -5.91 -9.72 2.34
N GLU A 62 -5.94 -9.79 1.02
CA GLU A 62 -4.94 -10.51 0.22
C GLU A 62 -3.55 -9.86 0.28
N ARG A 63 -3.52 -8.54 0.38
CA ARG A 63 -2.30 -7.73 0.36
C ARG A 63 -1.98 -7.06 1.69
N ARG A 64 -2.45 -7.62 2.80
CA ARG A 64 -2.25 -7.03 4.14
C ARG A 64 -0.79 -6.73 4.47
N GLU A 65 0.15 -7.51 3.93
CA GLU A 65 1.59 -7.30 4.10
C GLU A 65 2.09 -6.01 3.42
N PHE A 66 1.33 -5.46 2.47
CA PHE A 66 1.65 -4.18 1.83
C PHE A 66 1.73 -3.04 2.85
N PHE A 67 0.85 -3.03 3.84
CA PHE A 67 0.79 -1.96 4.85
C PHE A 67 1.69 -2.24 6.05
N LEU A 68 1.91 -3.51 6.40
CA LEU A 68 2.69 -3.89 7.57
C LEU A 68 4.18 -3.52 7.41
N GLY A 69 4.75 -2.97 8.49
CA GLY A 69 6.16 -2.60 8.52
C GLY A 69 6.52 -1.32 7.76
N LYS A 70 5.56 -0.68 7.06
CA LYS A 70 5.81 0.59 6.38
C LYS A 70 5.63 1.78 7.32
N SER A 71 6.49 2.78 7.15
CA SER A 71 6.29 4.08 7.78
C SER A 71 5.10 4.82 7.17
N ILE A 72 4.54 5.79 7.90
CA ILE A 72 3.46 6.62 7.38
C ILE A 72 3.85 7.34 6.09
N ALA A 73 5.10 7.83 6.00
CA ALA A 73 5.61 8.50 4.80
C ALA A 73 5.65 7.57 3.58
N ARG A 74 5.99 6.30 3.78
CA ARG A 74 6.00 5.32 2.68
C ARG A 74 4.57 5.01 2.22
N ILE A 75 3.63 4.95 3.14
CA ILE A 75 2.20 4.74 2.81
C ILE A 75 1.65 5.95 2.06
N GLU A 76 1.94 7.19 2.50
CA GLU A 76 1.56 8.42 1.81
C GLU A 76 2.09 8.44 0.37
N HIS A 77 3.37 8.10 0.19
CA HIS A 77 3.97 8.01 -1.15
C HIS A 77 3.22 7.03 -2.07
N GLU A 78 2.82 5.88 -1.54
CA GLU A 78 2.02 4.91 -2.31
C GLU A 78 0.62 5.45 -2.63
N LEU A 79 -0.03 6.13 -1.67
CA LEU A 79 -1.34 6.75 -1.88
C LEU A 79 -1.30 7.84 -2.97
N HIS A 80 -0.25 8.67 -2.98
CA HIS A 80 -0.10 9.74 -3.96
C HIS A 80 -0.05 9.21 -5.40
N LYS A 81 0.49 8.02 -5.64
CA LYS A 81 0.52 7.38 -6.97
C LYS A 81 -0.88 7.12 -7.54
N TYR A 82 -1.88 7.00 -6.66
CA TYR A 82 -3.29 6.80 -7.02
C TYR A 82 -4.12 8.08 -6.88
N GLY A 83 -3.45 9.24 -6.85
CA GLY A 83 -4.10 10.55 -6.83
C GLY A 83 -4.71 10.95 -5.48
N TYR A 84 -4.38 10.26 -4.39
CA TYR A 84 -4.77 10.69 -3.06
C TYR A 84 -3.97 11.93 -2.63
N ILE A 85 -4.63 12.90 -2.01
CA ILE A 85 -4.01 14.05 -1.36
C ILE A 85 -4.13 13.85 0.15
N THR A 86 -3.01 13.92 0.86
CA THR A 86 -2.93 13.54 2.27
C THR A 86 -2.40 14.66 3.16
N GLU A 87 -2.85 14.69 4.40
CA GLU A 87 -2.40 15.59 5.46
C GLU A 87 -2.08 14.79 6.72
N ARG A 88 -0.95 15.05 7.34
CA ARG A 88 -0.58 14.42 8.62
C ARG A 88 -1.28 15.07 9.79
N ARG A 89 -1.76 14.24 10.71
CA ARG A 89 -2.35 14.68 11.97
C ARG A 89 -1.77 13.94 13.17
N LYS A 90 -1.76 14.61 14.29
CA LYS A 90 -1.42 14.00 15.59
C LYS A 90 -2.59 13.13 16.06
N SER A 91 -2.30 12.08 16.83
CA SER A 91 -3.32 11.30 17.51
C SER A 91 -3.96 12.14 18.64
N ASN A 92 -5.29 12.06 18.76
CA ASN A 92 -6.03 12.69 19.85
C ASN A 92 -5.86 11.97 21.19
N SER A 93 -5.29 10.76 21.19
CA SER A 93 -5.06 10.00 22.42
C SER A 93 -3.78 10.47 23.11
N PRO A 94 -3.82 10.93 24.36
CA PRO A 94 -2.64 11.34 25.11
C PRO A 94 -1.59 10.22 25.14
N GLY A 95 -0.30 10.58 24.95
CA GLY A 95 0.81 9.64 24.94
C GLY A 95 0.88 8.66 23.75
N SER A 96 -0.03 8.77 22.79
CA SER A 96 -0.04 7.92 21.60
C SER A 96 1.15 8.21 20.69
N LYS A 97 1.90 7.15 20.34
CA LYS A 97 2.97 7.18 19.33
C LYS A 97 2.45 6.90 17.91
N ALA A 98 1.15 6.76 17.74
CA ALA A 98 0.54 6.51 16.45
C ALA A 98 0.68 7.72 15.52
N LYS A 99 1.03 7.45 14.26
CA LYS A 99 1.12 8.44 13.18
C LYS A 99 -0.12 8.31 12.30
N ILE A 100 -0.77 9.44 12.02
CA ILE A 100 -2.03 9.47 11.28
C ILE A 100 -1.86 10.32 10.02
N THR A 101 -2.38 9.84 8.91
CA THR A 101 -2.60 10.62 7.70
C THR A 101 -4.07 10.60 7.34
N ILE A 102 -4.60 11.75 6.97
CA ILE A 102 -5.99 11.95 6.54
C ILE A 102 -5.96 12.22 5.04
N VAL A 103 -6.92 11.65 4.33
CA VAL A 103 -7.14 11.93 2.91
C VAL A 103 -8.15 13.05 2.78
N ILE A 104 -7.75 14.17 2.16
CA ILE A 104 -8.59 15.36 1.99
C ILE A 104 -9.45 15.31 0.73
N ASN A 105 -9.07 14.51 -0.27
CA ASN A 105 -9.80 14.31 -1.54
C ASN A 105 -10.44 12.91 -1.66
N SER A 106 -10.82 12.30 -0.54
CA SER A 106 -11.50 11.01 -0.51
C SER A 106 -12.86 11.09 -1.23
N SER A 107 -13.15 10.13 -2.10
CA SER A 107 -14.37 10.04 -2.92
C SER A 107 -14.91 8.60 -2.92
N LYS A 108 -15.87 8.28 -3.78
CA LYS A 108 -16.30 6.89 -4.00
C LYS A 108 -15.21 6.08 -4.68
N GLU A 109 -14.52 6.68 -5.64
CA GLU A 109 -13.42 6.04 -6.38
C GLU A 109 -12.17 5.91 -5.52
N ARG A 110 -11.85 6.90 -4.71
CA ARG A 110 -10.76 6.91 -3.72
C ARG A 110 -11.33 6.82 -2.32
N ASN A 111 -11.70 5.61 -1.91
CA ASN A 111 -12.51 5.39 -0.71
C ASN A 111 -11.74 5.44 0.61
N ILE A 112 -10.41 5.47 0.61
CA ILE A 112 -9.64 5.64 1.85
C ILE A 112 -9.83 7.07 2.37
N ALA A 113 -10.25 7.18 3.64
CA ALA A 113 -10.42 8.45 4.33
C ALA A 113 -9.27 8.74 5.30
N GLN A 114 -8.71 7.71 5.94
CA GLN A 114 -7.64 7.86 6.92
C GLN A 114 -6.82 6.59 7.03
N ILE A 115 -5.52 6.74 7.25
CA ILE A 115 -4.64 5.63 7.67
C ILE A 115 -3.91 6.04 8.96
N GLN A 116 -3.82 5.09 9.88
CA GLN A 116 -3.09 5.22 11.13
C GLN A 116 -2.07 4.08 11.22
N VAL A 117 -0.81 4.43 11.42
CA VAL A 117 0.27 3.48 11.74
C VAL A 117 0.60 3.59 13.23
N SER A 118 0.45 2.50 13.94
CA SER A 118 0.72 2.42 15.38
C SER A 118 1.83 1.42 15.67
N PRO A 119 2.82 1.78 16.50
CA PRO A 119 3.84 0.82 16.93
C PRO A 119 3.32 -0.20 17.95
N GLY A 120 2.09 -0.04 18.39
CA GLY A 120 1.46 -0.84 19.43
C GLY A 120 1.09 0.01 20.67
N SER A 121 0.35 -0.60 21.58
CA SER A 121 0.04 -0.02 22.90
C SER A 121 -0.22 -1.14 23.89
N LYS A 122 0.02 -0.87 25.17
CA LYS A 122 -0.25 -1.80 26.28
C LYS A 122 -1.69 -2.36 26.24
N ARG A 123 -2.65 -1.52 25.83
CA ARG A 123 -4.07 -1.90 25.68
C ARG A 123 -4.27 -3.06 24.71
N HIS A 124 -3.44 -3.17 23.68
CA HIS A 124 -3.55 -4.17 22.61
C HIS A 124 -2.37 -5.16 22.62
N GLY A 125 -1.66 -5.31 23.75
CA GLY A 125 -0.55 -6.24 23.90
C GLY A 125 0.75 -5.80 23.23
N ASP A 126 0.94 -4.48 23.07
CA ASP A 126 2.12 -3.86 22.42
C ASP A 126 2.39 -4.34 20.98
N VAL A 127 1.33 -4.81 20.30
CA VAL A 127 1.40 -5.30 18.93
C VAL A 127 1.23 -4.14 17.95
N PRO A 128 2.15 -3.96 16.98
CA PRO A 128 2.00 -2.95 15.96
C PRO A 128 0.83 -3.25 15.03
N TYR A 129 0.16 -2.21 14.54
CA TYR A 129 -0.94 -2.34 13.61
C TYR A 129 -1.05 -1.15 12.66
N VAL A 130 -1.70 -1.38 11.53
CA VAL A 130 -2.16 -0.32 10.62
C VAL A 130 -3.69 -0.33 10.62
N LYS A 131 -4.30 0.83 10.86
CA LYS A 131 -5.75 1.00 10.77
C LYS A 131 -6.07 1.84 9.53
N ILE A 132 -6.94 1.32 8.69
CA ILE A 132 -7.46 1.96 7.48
C ILE A 132 -8.92 2.25 7.73
N SER A 133 -9.32 3.50 7.55
CA SER A 133 -10.73 3.92 7.56
C SER A 133 -11.13 4.27 6.14
N THR A 134 -12.21 3.67 5.68
CA THR A 134 -12.76 3.90 4.34
C THR A 134 -14.17 4.49 4.44
N LYS A 135 -14.69 5.00 3.35
CA LYS A 135 -16.05 5.58 3.28
C LYS A 135 -17.13 4.52 3.13
N ASP A 136 -16.82 3.38 2.58
CA ASP A 136 -17.76 2.32 2.18
C ASP A 136 -17.61 1.02 2.96
N ILE A 137 -16.35 0.59 3.20
CA ILE A 137 -16.07 -0.70 3.88
C ILE A 137 -16.05 -0.56 5.40
N GLY A 138 -15.87 0.69 5.91
CA GLY A 138 -15.71 0.96 7.33
C GLY A 138 -14.25 0.95 7.78
N LYS A 139 -13.99 0.42 8.98
CA LYS A 139 -12.64 0.41 9.58
C LYS A 139 -12.04 -0.98 9.50
N ILE A 140 -10.80 -1.05 9.03
CA ILE A 140 -10.03 -2.29 8.92
C ILE A 140 -8.75 -2.10 9.71
N LYS A 141 -8.39 -3.06 10.55
CA LYS A 141 -7.15 -3.03 11.32
C LYS A 141 -6.30 -4.25 10.96
N ILE A 142 -5.14 -3.98 10.37
CA ILE A 142 -4.15 -4.99 10.00
C ILE A 142 -3.14 -5.11 11.14
N ILE A 143 -3.07 -6.28 11.76
CA ILE A 143 -2.32 -6.53 12.98
C ILE A 143 -1.03 -7.26 12.64
N GLY A 144 0.10 -6.75 13.15
CA GLY A 144 1.45 -7.25 12.87
C GLY A 144 1.81 -8.56 13.57
N SER A 145 0.84 -9.23 14.20
CA SER A 145 1.00 -10.53 14.85
C SER A 145 -0.14 -11.49 14.52
N ASP A 146 -0.07 -12.70 15.06
CA ASP A 146 -1.23 -13.61 15.11
C ASP A 146 -2.26 -13.17 16.16
N SER A 147 -3.41 -13.83 16.16
CA SER A 147 -4.53 -13.50 17.04
C SER A 147 -4.23 -13.74 18.53
N SER A 148 -3.29 -14.62 18.86
CA SER A 148 -2.99 -14.98 20.26
C SER A 148 -2.30 -13.84 21.03
N LYS A 149 -1.59 -12.97 20.33
CA LYS A 149 -0.82 -11.85 20.93
C LYS A 149 -1.61 -10.55 21.01
N TYR A 150 -2.64 -10.40 20.19
CA TYR A 150 -3.42 -9.17 20.13
C TYR A 150 -4.57 -9.22 21.14
N LYS A 151 -4.62 -8.22 22.03
CA LYS A 151 -5.69 -8.07 23.02
C LYS A 151 -6.79 -7.16 22.47
N THR A 152 -8.01 -7.64 22.43
CA THR A 152 -9.19 -6.82 22.16
C THR A 152 -9.75 -6.30 23.48
N ASP A 153 -10.37 -5.12 23.44
CA ASP A 153 -11.02 -4.52 24.62
C ASP A 153 -12.56 -4.66 24.59
N GLY A 154 -13.06 -5.55 23.75
CA GLY A 154 -14.50 -5.78 23.55
C GLY A 154 -15.25 -4.63 22.85
N LYS A 155 -14.60 -3.50 22.60
CA LYS A 155 -15.17 -2.32 21.93
C LYS A 155 -14.66 -2.12 20.51
N GLU A 156 -13.93 -3.10 19.98
CA GLU A 156 -13.36 -3.03 18.63
C GLU A 156 -14.45 -3.14 17.57
N LYS A 157 -14.61 -2.07 16.78
CA LYS A 157 -15.57 -2.01 15.66
C LYS A 157 -14.91 -2.18 14.29
N ALA A 158 -13.60 -2.44 14.27
CA ALA A 158 -12.86 -2.62 13.03
C ALA A 158 -12.84 -4.10 12.64
N THR A 159 -12.85 -4.38 11.34
CA THR A 159 -12.51 -5.71 10.82
C THR A 159 -11.05 -6.00 11.11
N LEU A 160 -10.75 -7.10 11.80
CA LEU A 160 -9.38 -7.46 12.20
C LEU A 160 -8.77 -8.40 11.17
N LEU A 161 -7.62 -8.03 10.63
CA LEU A 161 -6.82 -8.86 9.73
C LEU A 161 -5.47 -9.12 10.38
N PHE A 162 -5.20 -10.37 10.72
CA PHE A 162 -3.94 -10.76 11.35
C PHE A 162 -2.87 -11.09 10.32
N ARG A 163 -1.59 -10.91 10.69
CA ARG A 163 -0.46 -11.30 9.87
C ARG A 163 -0.58 -12.78 9.48
N ARG A 164 -0.31 -13.11 8.21
CA ARG A 164 -0.27 -14.50 7.76
C ARG A 164 0.93 -15.21 8.37
N LYS A 165 0.73 -16.42 8.89
CA LYS A 165 1.83 -17.32 9.23
C LYS A 165 2.40 -17.84 7.91
N PHE A 166 3.66 -17.55 7.63
CA PHE A 166 4.36 -18.25 6.55
C PHE A 166 4.50 -19.72 6.97
N LYS A 167 3.81 -20.61 6.28
CA LYS A 167 4.13 -22.04 6.36
C LYS A 167 5.35 -22.24 5.46
N TRP A 168 6.49 -22.50 6.06
CA TRP A 168 7.60 -23.06 5.34
C TRP A 168 7.18 -24.50 5.03
N ASN A 169 6.94 -24.82 3.77
CA ASN A 169 6.86 -26.21 3.33
C ASN A 169 8.32 -26.68 3.26
N ILE A 170 8.76 -27.36 4.31
CA ILE A 170 10.03 -28.09 4.35
C ILE A 170 9.84 -29.37 3.58
#